data_aa5a4cf8f38550b5323eb607bd6a4700
#
_entry.id   aa5a4cf8f38550b5323eb607bd6a4700
#
_cell.length_a   1.000
_cell.length_b   1.000
_cell.length_c   1.000
_cell.angle_alpha   90.00
_cell.angle_beta   90.00
_cell.angle_gamma   90.00
#
_symmetry.space_group_name_H-M   'P 1'
#
loop_
_entity.id
_entity.type
_entity.pdbx_description
1 polymer ?
#
loop_
_entity_poly.entity_id
_entity_poly.type
_entity_poly.pdbx_seq_one_letter_code
_entity_poly.pdbx_strand_id
1 'polypeptide(L)'
;MKHYLLVDLGTGNSRVALVDANGAILGLRTYTNVYHRDSAYEDAQYFLPEEWAPLLLQGCRELCGEHPDVRIDAISAAGARQSFVLLNHAGEAFLGLPNIDNRGRDYMARVPEHDEIYRISGKWATEDFGAAKLLGLRQMYPERYQEVETVLSLSEWIGWIFTGRRAMEYSQACESQLYDISQRNWSQALCSFYGLNPAILPPLQAAGTVVGPILETFRRELHLAEDAVFV
;
A
#
# COMPACT_ATOMS: atom_id res chain seq x y z
N MET A 1 25.19 -2.15 17.00
CA MET A 1 24.79 -2.80 15.71
C MET A 1 23.45 -2.21 15.35
N LYS A 2 23.18 -1.93 14.07
CA LYS A 2 21.86 -1.42 13.65
C LYS A 2 20.84 -2.54 13.56
N HIS A 3 19.57 -2.22 13.90
CA HIS A 3 18.46 -3.15 13.84
C HIS A 3 17.27 -2.50 13.15
N TYR A 4 16.44 -3.33 12.54
CA TYR A 4 15.32 -2.89 11.72
C TYR A 4 14.07 -3.70 12.02
N LEU A 5 12.91 -3.03 12.04
CA LEU A 5 11.62 -3.70 11.92
C LEU A 5 11.21 -3.74 10.45
N LEU A 6 10.90 -4.92 9.96
CA LEU A 6 10.45 -5.14 8.59
C LEU A 6 9.01 -5.63 8.61
N VAL A 7 8.16 -5.03 7.78
CA VAL A 7 6.77 -5.43 7.61
C VAL A 7 6.60 -5.94 6.17
N ASP A 8 6.20 -7.21 6.02
CA ASP A 8 5.94 -7.83 4.72
C ASP A 8 4.46 -8.21 4.62
N LEU A 9 3.74 -7.58 3.69
CA LEU A 9 2.32 -7.83 3.44
C LEU A 9 2.17 -8.65 2.16
N GLY A 10 2.31 -9.97 2.28
CA GLY A 10 2.04 -10.90 1.18
C GLY A 10 0.56 -11.11 0.92
N THR A 11 0.20 -11.87 -0.12
CA THR A 11 -1.21 -12.19 -0.42
C THR A 11 -1.85 -13.07 0.65
N GLY A 12 -1.19 -14.13 1.09
CA GLY A 12 -1.77 -15.09 2.06
C GLY A 12 -1.51 -14.72 3.52
N ASN A 13 -0.36 -14.13 3.78
CA ASN A 13 0.09 -13.81 5.14
C ASN A 13 0.81 -12.47 5.18
N SER A 14 0.65 -11.80 6.30
CA SER A 14 1.46 -10.63 6.68
C SER A 14 2.48 -11.03 7.74
N ARG A 15 3.66 -10.42 7.73
CA ARG A 15 4.75 -10.72 8.65
C ARG A 15 5.35 -9.44 9.22
N VAL A 16 5.79 -9.55 10.46
CA VAL A 16 6.65 -8.54 11.10
C VAL A 16 7.91 -9.25 11.56
N ALA A 17 9.07 -8.73 11.18
CA ALA A 17 10.37 -9.29 11.54
C ALA A 17 11.25 -8.23 12.20
N LEU A 18 11.97 -8.62 13.26
CA LEU A 18 13.10 -7.87 13.80
C LEU A 18 14.38 -8.47 13.23
N VAL A 19 15.21 -7.66 12.59
CA VAL A 19 16.44 -8.09 11.95
C VAL A 19 17.63 -7.22 12.34
N ASP A 20 18.82 -7.80 12.33
CA ASP A 20 20.06 -7.04 12.47
C ASP A 20 20.62 -6.56 11.12
N ALA A 21 21.69 -5.76 11.17
CA ALA A 21 22.34 -5.21 9.98
C ALA A 21 23.01 -6.26 9.08
N ASN A 22 23.19 -7.51 9.56
CA ASN A 22 23.72 -8.62 8.79
C ASN A 22 22.63 -9.46 8.13
N GLY A 23 21.34 -9.12 8.38
CA GLY A 23 20.18 -9.84 7.87
C GLY A 23 19.76 -11.04 8.74
N ALA A 24 20.31 -11.19 9.94
CA ALA A 24 19.86 -12.21 10.87
C ALA A 24 18.49 -11.84 11.44
N ILE A 25 17.54 -12.77 11.37
CA ILE A 25 16.19 -12.60 11.94
C ILE A 25 16.26 -12.92 13.42
N LEU A 26 16.05 -11.92 14.26
CA LEU A 26 16.02 -12.02 15.72
C LEU A 26 14.65 -12.49 16.23
N GLY A 27 13.58 -12.10 15.53
CA GLY A 27 12.21 -12.49 15.84
C GLY A 27 11.28 -12.31 14.64
N LEU A 28 10.22 -13.11 14.59
CA LEU A 28 9.25 -13.11 13.49
C LEU A 28 7.83 -13.34 14.03
N ARG A 29 6.88 -12.57 13.51
CA ARG A 29 5.44 -12.80 13.68
C ARG A 29 4.79 -12.97 12.32
N THR A 30 3.84 -13.88 12.24
CA THR A 30 3.10 -14.17 11.01
C THR A 30 1.60 -14.18 11.31
N TYR A 31 0.84 -13.49 10.49
CA TYR A 31 -0.62 -13.38 10.58
C TYR A 31 -1.23 -13.82 9.26
N THR A 32 -2.27 -14.65 9.31
CA THR A 32 -3.05 -15.00 8.13
C THR A 32 -3.95 -13.83 7.74
N ASN A 33 -3.88 -13.43 6.49
CA ASN A 33 -4.68 -12.33 5.98
C ASN A 33 -6.14 -12.73 5.82
N VAL A 34 -7.06 -11.88 6.24
CA VAL A 34 -8.50 -12.07 6.08
C VAL A 34 -8.98 -11.18 4.95
N TYR A 35 -9.71 -11.77 4.01
CA TYR A 35 -10.37 -11.07 2.90
C TYR A 35 -11.87 -11.26 2.97
N HIS A 36 -12.59 -10.23 2.59
CA HIS A 36 -14.04 -10.23 2.48
C HIS A 36 -14.43 -10.27 1.00
N ARG A 37 -15.56 -10.90 0.71
CA ARG A 37 -16.17 -10.89 -0.63
C ARG A 37 -17.25 -9.84 -0.68
N ASP A 38 -17.33 -9.17 -1.81
CA ASP A 38 -18.44 -8.25 -2.07
C ASP A 38 -19.72 -9.07 -2.31
N SER A 39 -20.83 -8.66 -1.70
CA SER A 39 -22.10 -9.39 -1.83
C SER A 39 -22.79 -9.15 -3.18
N ALA A 40 -22.46 -8.06 -3.85
CA ALA A 40 -23.06 -7.65 -5.13
C ALA A 40 -22.25 -8.06 -6.35
N TYR A 41 -20.96 -8.42 -6.16
CA TYR A 41 -20.06 -8.72 -7.26
C TYR A 41 -19.09 -9.85 -6.87
N GLU A 42 -19.24 -11.03 -7.47
CA GLU A 42 -18.53 -12.25 -7.10
C GLU A 42 -17.00 -12.13 -7.18
N ASP A 43 -16.50 -11.39 -8.18
CA ASP A 43 -15.07 -11.19 -8.42
C ASP A 43 -14.45 -10.06 -7.56
N ALA A 44 -15.25 -9.34 -6.79
CA ALA A 44 -14.78 -8.27 -5.93
C ALA A 44 -14.42 -8.78 -4.54
N GLN A 45 -13.16 -8.59 -4.17
CA GLN A 45 -12.64 -8.91 -2.86
C GLN A 45 -12.03 -7.65 -2.23
N TYR A 46 -12.08 -7.58 -0.91
CA TYR A 46 -11.51 -6.46 -0.16
C TYR A 46 -11.00 -6.93 1.20
N PHE A 47 -10.20 -6.11 1.83
CA PHE A 47 -9.86 -6.26 3.24
C PHE A 47 -10.14 -4.95 3.99
N LEU A 48 -10.30 -5.05 5.29
CA LEU A 48 -10.49 -3.91 6.17
C LEU A 48 -9.16 -3.54 6.82
N PRO A 49 -8.61 -2.34 6.53
CA PRO A 49 -7.36 -1.89 7.15
C PRO A 49 -7.40 -1.91 8.68
N GLU A 50 -8.56 -1.67 9.26
CA GLU A 50 -8.82 -1.72 10.71
C GLU A 50 -8.68 -3.13 11.33
N GLU A 51 -8.76 -4.19 10.52
CA GLU A 51 -8.49 -5.56 10.96
C GLU A 51 -6.99 -5.90 10.86
N TRP A 52 -6.30 -5.38 9.85
CA TRP A 52 -4.89 -5.72 9.60
C TRP A 52 -3.92 -4.88 10.43
N ALA A 53 -4.13 -3.55 10.51
CA ALA A 53 -3.21 -2.65 11.21
C ALA A 53 -2.97 -3.04 12.68
N PRO A 54 -4.01 -3.38 13.50
CA PRO A 54 -3.79 -3.76 14.89
C PRO A 54 -2.91 -5.01 15.05
N LEU A 55 -3.06 -6.00 14.17
CA LEU A 55 -2.25 -7.23 14.20
C LEU A 55 -0.79 -6.95 13.90
N LEU A 56 -0.52 -6.12 12.88
CA LEU A 56 0.84 -5.72 12.51
C LEU A 56 1.51 -4.91 13.63
N LEU A 57 0.80 -3.95 14.21
CA LEU A 57 1.28 -3.16 15.33
C LEU A 57 1.49 -4.00 16.59
N GLN A 58 0.63 -5.00 16.84
CA GLN A 58 0.84 -5.97 17.91
C GLN A 58 2.14 -6.75 17.69
N GLY A 59 2.40 -7.22 16.48
CA GLY A 59 3.65 -7.91 16.15
C GLY A 59 4.89 -7.05 16.40
N CYS A 60 4.82 -5.74 16.05
CA CYS A 60 5.89 -4.79 16.37
C CYS A 60 6.12 -4.67 17.88
N ARG A 61 5.03 -4.52 18.68
CA ARG A 61 5.11 -4.42 20.15
C ARG A 61 5.72 -5.66 20.80
N GLU A 62 5.25 -6.83 20.38
CA GLU A 62 5.74 -8.11 20.91
C GLU A 62 7.24 -8.28 20.64
N LEU A 63 7.68 -8.06 19.40
CA LEU A 63 9.09 -8.19 19.05
C LEU A 63 9.98 -7.18 19.79
N CYS A 64 9.54 -5.94 19.92
CA CYS A 64 10.27 -4.94 20.71
C CYS A 64 10.33 -5.31 22.19
N GLY A 65 9.23 -5.81 22.75
CA GLY A 65 9.15 -6.22 24.17
C GLY A 65 10.00 -7.46 24.48
N GLU A 66 10.14 -8.39 23.55
CA GLU A 66 11.00 -9.58 23.68
C GLU A 66 12.49 -9.24 23.57
N HIS A 67 12.83 -8.09 22.95
CA HIS A 67 14.20 -7.64 22.74
C HIS A 67 14.45 -6.23 23.31
N PRO A 68 14.30 -6.03 24.63
CA PRO A 68 14.32 -4.70 25.24
C PRO A 68 15.69 -3.98 25.13
N ASP A 69 16.77 -4.75 24.94
CA ASP A 69 18.13 -4.23 24.77
C ASP A 69 18.46 -3.86 23.31
N VAL A 70 17.55 -4.16 22.38
CA VAL A 70 17.71 -3.88 20.94
C VAL A 70 17.13 -2.52 20.62
N ARG A 71 17.96 -1.61 20.15
CA ARG A 71 17.53 -0.32 19.63
C ARG A 71 17.27 -0.41 18.13
N ILE A 72 16.06 -0.07 17.70
CA ILE A 72 15.64 -0.11 16.30
C ILE A 72 15.91 1.23 15.63
N ASP A 73 16.66 1.22 14.52
CA ASP A 73 17.11 2.42 13.81
C ASP A 73 16.16 2.81 12.66
N ALA A 74 15.47 1.83 12.06
CA ALA A 74 14.51 2.11 11.01
C ALA A 74 13.41 1.03 10.90
N ILE A 75 12.30 1.45 10.29
CA ILE A 75 11.21 0.56 9.86
C ILE A 75 11.16 0.61 8.33
N SER A 76 10.94 -0.53 7.70
CA SER A 76 10.68 -0.62 6.26
C SER A 76 9.57 -1.63 5.97
N ALA A 77 8.93 -1.49 4.82
CA ALA A 77 7.87 -2.40 4.43
C ALA A 77 7.99 -2.85 2.98
N ALA A 78 7.50 -4.06 2.73
CA ALA A 78 7.22 -4.60 1.40
C ALA A 78 5.76 -5.05 1.34
N GLY A 79 5.18 -5.06 0.15
CA GLY A 79 3.79 -5.46 -0.03
C GLY A 79 3.54 -6.18 -1.34
N ALA A 80 2.48 -7.01 -1.37
CA ALA A 80 2.00 -7.64 -2.59
C ALA A 80 1.67 -6.57 -3.64
N ARG A 81 2.20 -6.75 -4.84
CA ARG A 81 1.92 -5.87 -5.99
C ARG A 81 0.41 -5.79 -6.25
N GLN A 82 -0.05 -4.74 -6.92
CA GLN A 82 -1.44 -4.57 -7.34
C GLN A 82 -2.45 -4.55 -6.17
N SER A 83 -1.95 -4.29 -4.96
CA SER A 83 -2.76 -4.17 -3.75
C SER A 83 -2.69 -2.74 -3.23
N PHE A 84 -3.83 -2.15 -2.92
CA PHE A 84 -3.93 -0.74 -2.55
C PHE A 84 -4.81 -0.56 -1.31
N VAL A 85 -4.52 0.50 -0.57
CA VAL A 85 -5.31 0.98 0.56
C VAL A 85 -5.80 2.39 0.25
N LEU A 86 -7.08 2.63 0.47
CA LEU A 86 -7.74 3.90 0.21
C LEU A 86 -7.89 4.67 1.52
N LEU A 87 -7.41 5.92 1.52
CA LEU A 87 -7.63 6.86 2.62
C LEU A 87 -8.79 7.78 2.26
N ASN A 88 -9.64 8.10 3.26
CA ASN A 88 -10.72 9.07 3.13
C ASN A 88 -10.24 10.50 3.46
N HIS A 89 -11.13 11.48 3.31
CA HIS A 89 -10.84 12.90 3.60
C HIS A 89 -10.57 13.20 5.08
N ALA A 90 -10.91 12.30 6.00
CA ALA A 90 -10.51 12.38 7.40
C ALA A 90 -9.09 11.83 7.64
N GLY A 91 -8.46 11.28 6.60
CA GLY A 91 -7.16 10.63 6.69
C GLY A 91 -7.25 9.22 7.30
N GLU A 92 -8.39 8.55 7.22
CA GLU A 92 -8.58 7.20 7.71
C GLU A 92 -8.46 6.20 6.57
N ALA A 93 -7.75 5.09 6.80
CA ALA A 93 -7.72 3.96 5.88
C ALA A 93 -9.02 3.18 6.01
N PHE A 94 -9.88 3.19 4.98
CA PHE A 94 -11.24 2.67 5.08
C PHE A 94 -11.52 1.45 4.19
N LEU A 95 -10.68 1.19 3.19
CA LEU A 95 -10.85 0.08 2.26
C LEU A 95 -9.52 -0.38 1.69
N GLY A 96 -9.29 -1.69 1.69
CA GLY A 96 -8.18 -2.33 1.01
C GLY A 96 -8.65 -3.08 -0.22
N LEU A 97 -7.96 -2.87 -1.36
CA LEU A 97 -8.20 -3.54 -2.63
C LEU A 97 -7.02 -4.50 -2.88
N PRO A 98 -7.15 -5.80 -2.60
CA PRO A 98 -6.05 -6.76 -2.74
C PRO A 98 -5.76 -7.08 -4.21
N ASN A 99 -4.60 -7.70 -4.48
CA ASN A 99 -4.23 -8.16 -5.81
C ASN A 99 -5.20 -9.20 -6.40
N ILE A 100 -5.91 -9.93 -5.55
CA ILE A 100 -6.93 -10.92 -5.94
C ILE A 100 -8.31 -10.29 -6.22
N ASP A 101 -8.44 -8.98 -6.12
CA ASP A 101 -9.68 -8.24 -6.42
C ASP A 101 -9.78 -7.97 -7.92
N ASN A 102 -10.84 -8.42 -8.56
CA ASN A 102 -11.09 -8.25 -9.99
C ASN A 102 -12.35 -7.45 -10.30
N ARG A 103 -12.77 -6.56 -9.38
CA ARG A 103 -13.99 -5.74 -9.52
C ARG A 103 -14.07 -4.89 -10.78
N GLY A 104 -12.95 -4.63 -11.43
CA GLY A 104 -12.89 -3.85 -12.67
C GLY A 104 -13.17 -4.64 -13.94
N ARG A 105 -13.17 -5.98 -13.91
CA ARG A 105 -13.20 -6.87 -15.09
C ARG A 105 -14.29 -6.51 -16.08
N ASP A 106 -15.52 -6.38 -15.65
CA ASP A 106 -16.67 -6.15 -16.54
C ASP A 106 -16.67 -4.75 -17.17
N TYR A 107 -15.83 -3.85 -16.67
CA TYR A 107 -15.71 -2.50 -17.19
C TYR A 107 -14.54 -2.32 -18.15
N MET A 108 -13.60 -3.27 -18.21
CA MET A 108 -12.38 -3.16 -19.02
C MET A 108 -12.68 -3.04 -20.52
N ALA A 109 -13.74 -3.67 -21.02
CA ALA A 109 -14.15 -3.56 -22.43
C ALA A 109 -14.59 -2.12 -22.82
N ARG A 110 -14.85 -1.25 -21.85
CA ARG A 110 -15.24 0.16 -22.07
C ARG A 110 -14.07 1.13 -21.94
N VAL A 111 -12.93 0.65 -21.48
CA VAL A 111 -11.71 1.46 -21.40
C VAL A 111 -11.19 1.68 -22.82
N PRO A 112 -11.02 2.92 -23.26
CA PRO A 112 -10.52 3.20 -24.61
C PRO A 112 -9.00 3.06 -24.69
N GLU A 113 -8.45 3.16 -25.91
CA GLU A 113 -7.03 3.40 -26.15
C GLU A 113 -6.08 2.36 -25.55
N HIS A 114 -6.39 1.06 -25.64
CA HIS A 114 -5.58 -0.02 -25.06
C HIS A 114 -4.11 0.02 -25.50
N ASP A 115 -3.84 0.31 -26.78
CA ASP A 115 -2.47 0.42 -27.30
C ASP A 115 -1.73 1.63 -26.68
N GLU A 116 -2.44 2.74 -26.48
CA GLU A 116 -1.87 3.93 -25.87
C GLU A 116 -1.62 3.71 -24.36
N ILE A 117 -2.52 2.99 -23.66
CA ILE A 117 -2.29 2.56 -22.29
C ILE A 117 -1.00 1.75 -22.19
N TYR A 118 -0.81 0.78 -23.09
CA TYR A 118 0.42 0.00 -23.14
C TYR A 118 1.65 0.88 -23.43
N ARG A 119 1.55 1.80 -24.38
CA ARG A 119 2.66 2.69 -24.76
C ARG A 119 3.11 3.58 -23.60
N ILE A 120 2.17 4.08 -22.80
CA ILE A 120 2.45 4.97 -21.68
C ILE A 120 2.91 4.19 -20.44
N SER A 121 2.18 3.13 -20.08
CA SER A 121 2.39 2.40 -18.82
C SER A 121 3.36 1.21 -18.94
N GLY A 122 3.62 0.72 -20.15
CA GLY A 122 4.36 -0.52 -20.42
C GLY A 122 3.58 -1.78 -20.05
N LYS A 123 2.28 -1.70 -19.80
CA LYS A 123 1.42 -2.78 -19.35
C LYS A 123 0.12 -2.85 -20.15
N TRP A 124 -0.31 -4.06 -20.52
CA TRP A 124 -1.63 -4.25 -21.12
C TRP A 124 -2.75 -3.91 -20.14
N ALA A 125 -3.82 -3.32 -20.65
CA ALA A 125 -4.99 -2.98 -19.85
C ALA A 125 -5.73 -4.26 -19.44
N THR A 126 -5.56 -4.67 -18.19
CA THR A 126 -6.23 -5.84 -17.58
C THR A 126 -6.82 -5.46 -16.21
N GLU A 127 -7.68 -6.35 -15.70
CA GLU A 127 -8.37 -6.15 -14.42
C GLU A 127 -7.47 -6.19 -13.18
N ASP A 128 -6.25 -6.71 -13.32
CA ASP A 128 -5.33 -6.91 -12.17
C ASP A 128 -4.81 -5.60 -11.58
N PHE A 129 -4.70 -4.55 -12.40
CA PHE A 129 -4.05 -3.30 -12.00
C PHE A 129 -4.95 -2.37 -11.20
N GLY A 130 -4.31 -1.45 -10.45
CA GLY A 130 -4.99 -0.49 -9.59
C GLY A 130 -6.03 0.37 -10.30
N ALA A 131 -5.75 0.82 -11.54
CA ALA A 131 -6.69 1.60 -12.33
C ALA A 131 -8.01 0.87 -12.57
N ALA A 132 -7.96 -0.42 -12.91
CA ALA A 132 -9.15 -1.24 -13.12
C ALA A 132 -9.94 -1.43 -11.83
N LYS A 133 -9.25 -1.67 -10.69
CA LYS A 133 -9.91 -1.80 -9.37
C LYS A 133 -10.62 -0.50 -8.96
N LEU A 134 -9.97 0.65 -9.15
CA LEU A 134 -10.57 1.97 -8.89
C LEU A 134 -11.72 2.29 -9.84
N LEU A 135 -11.60 1.91 -11.14
CA LEU A 135 -12.70 2.01 -12.09
C LEU A 135 -13.90 1.18 -11.61
N GLY A 136 -13.68 -0.09 -11.24
CA GLY A 136 -14.72 -0.96 -10.70
C GLY A 136 -15.38 -0.37 -9.46
N LEU A 137 -14.60 0.11 -8.50
CA LEU A 137 -15.13 0.77 -7.30
C LEU A 137 -16.01 1.97 -7.67
N ARG A 138 -15.55 2.83 -8.59
CA ARG A 138 -16.30 4.00 -9.03
C ARG A 138 -17.62 3.64 -9.72
N GLN A 139 -17.63 2.55 -10.49
CA GLN A 139 -18.83 2.12 -11.22
C GLN A 139 -19.85 1.44 -10.29
N MET A 140 -19.37 0.63 -9.35
CA MET A 140 -20.22 -0.14 -8.44
C MET A 140 -20.69 0.72 -7.26
N TYR A 141 -19.81 1.55 -6.71
CA TYR A 141 -20.01 2.33 -5.50
C TYR A 141 -19.48 3.76 -5.66
N PRO A 142 -20.14 4.59 -6.50
CA PRO A 142 -19.67 5.95 -6.81
C PRO A 142 -19.54 6.83 -5.56
N GLU A 143 -20.40 6.67 -4.56
CA GLU A 143 -20.33 7.41 -3.30
C GLU A 143 -19.06 7.04 -2.51
N ARG A 144 -18.73 5.75 -2.41
CA ARG A 144 -17.49 5.30 -1.76
C ARG A 144 -16.25 5.75 -2.53
N TYR A 145 -16.31 5.79 -3.85
CA TYR A 145 -15.20 6.33 -4.64
C TYR A 145 -14.99 7.83 -4.38
N GLN A 146 -16.05 8.60 -4.15
CA GLN A 146 -15.96 10.02 -3.80
C GLN A 146 -15.31 10.26 -2.42
N GLU A 147 -15.33 9.28 -1.52
CA GLU A 147 -14.64 9.36 -0.24
C GLU A 147 -13.13 9.25 -0.39
N VAL A 148 -12.62 8.74 -1.53
CA VAL A 148 -11.19 8.50 -1.73
C VAL A 148 -10.45 9.82 -1.87
N GLU A 149 -9.61 10.14 -0.89
CA GLU A 149 -8.67 11.26 -0.94
C GLU A 149 -7.28 10.82 -1.42
N THR A 150 -6.82 9.63 -1.02
CA THR A 150 -5.51 9.14 -1.41
C THR A 150 -5.50 7.63 -1.59
N VAL A 151 -4.78 7.18 -2.61
CA VAL A 151 -4.49 5.76 -2.87
C VAL A 151 -3.05 5.47 -2.49
N LEU A 152 -2.83 4.50 -1.61
CA LEU A 152 -1.49 4.02 -1.22
C LEU A 152 -1.34 2.56 -1.60
N SER A 153 -0.14 2.09 -1.91
CA SER A 153 0.12 0.65 -1.93
C SER A 153 0.26 0.10 -0.51
N LEU A 154 0.39 -1.20 -0.36
CA LEU A 154 0.51 -1.81 0.98
C LEU A 154 1.74 -1.31 1.75
N SER A 155 2.91 -1.24 1.10
CA SER A 155 4.15 -0.76 1.73
C SER A 155 4.03 0.70 2.17
N GLU A 156 3.48 1.55 1.32
CA GLU A 156 3.29 2.97 1.62
C GLU A 156 2.19 3.22 2.66
N TRP A 157 1.18 2.34 2.72
CA TRP A 157 0.22 2.39 3.81
C TRP A 157 0.89 2.15 5.18
N ILE A 158 1.82 1.18 5.27
CA ILE A 158 2.62 1.00 6.50
C ILE A 158 3.48 2.25 6.76
N GLY A 159 4.12 2.81 5.73
CA GLY A 159 4.86 4.07 5.85
C GLY A 159 3.99 5.21 6.38
N TRP A 160 2.76 5.31 5.88
CA TRP A 160 1.79 6.30 6.35
C TRP A 160 1.38 6.07 7.82
N ILE A 161 1.13 4.82 8.25
CA ILE A 161 0.83 4.51 9.66
C ILE A 161 1.93 5.05 10.57
N PHE A 162 3.19 4.78 10.24
CA PHE A 162 4.31 5.15 11.11
C PHE A 162 4.75 6.61 11.01
N THR A 163 4.47 7.30 9.91
CA THR A 163 5.00 8.66 9.64
C THR A 163 3.93 9.72 9.42
N GLY A 164 2.69 9.33 9.09
CA GLY A 164 1.64 10.23 8.62
C GLY A 164 1.89 10.79 7.22
N ARG A 165 2.97 10.40 6.52
CA ARG A 165 3.32 10.90 5.19
C ARG A 165 2.72 10.01 4.10
N ARG A 166 2.23 10.67 3.05
CA ARG A 166 1.65 10.03 1.87
C ARG A 166 2.68 10.13 0.74
N ALA A 167 3.12 8.99 0.25
CA ALA A 167 4.03 8.88 -0.88
C ALA A 167 3.75 7.56 -1.60
N MET A 168 4.27 7.36 -2.81
CA MET A 168 4.27 6.07 -3.50
C MET A 168 5.60 5.85 -4.20
N GLU A 169 6.15 4.67 -4.01
CA GLU A 169 7.38 4.25 -4.68
C GLU A 169 7.11 3.96 -6.17
N TYR A 170 8.07 4.27 -7.05
CA TYR A 170 7.91 4.18 -8.49
C TYR A 170 7.46 2.80 -8.99
N SER A 171 7.96 1.70 -8.43
CA SER A 171 7.55 0.36 -8.87
C SER A 171 6.11 0.05 -8.48
N GLN A 172 5.67 0.51 -7.31
CA GLN A 172 4.28 0.40 -6.87
C GLN A 172 3.35 1.32 -7.68
N ALA A 173 3.84 2.50 -8.05
CA ALA A 173 3.12 3.38 -8.97
C ALA A 173 2.90 2.71 -10.34
N CYS A 174 3.89 1.98 -10.87
CA CYS A 174 3.73 1.18 -12.09
C CYS A 174 2.62 0.12 -11.96
N GLU A 175 2.45 -0.48 -10.78
CA GLU A 175 1.41 -1.49 -10.53
C GLU A 175 -0.01 -0.89 -10.42
N SER A 176 -0.12 0.43 -10.31
CA SER A 176 -1.41 1.11 -10.45
C SER A 176 -1.92 1.19 -11.89
N GLN A 177 -1.03 1.11 -12.88
CA GLN A 177 -1.26 1.40 -14.31
C GLN A 177 -1.65 2.87 -14.59
N LEU A 178 -1.35 3.79 -13.67
CA LEU A 178 -1.58 5.23 -13.81
C LEU A 178 -0.27 6.02 -13.95
N TYR A 179 0.85 5.31 -14.05
CA TYR A 179 2.21 5.86 -14.12
C TYR A 179 2.75 5.82 -15.55
N ASP A 180 3.31 6.95 -16.00
CA ASP A 180 4.03 7.07 -17.28
C ASP A 180 5.50 6.68 -17.08
N ILE A 181 5.91 5.57 -17.66
CA ILE A 181 7.26 5.02 -17.52
C ILE A 181 8.33 5.88 -18.21
N SER A 182 7.94 6.67 -19.22
CA SER A 182 8.86 7.54 -19.97
C SER A 182 9.09 8.85 -19.23
N GLN A 183 8.03 9.46 -18.70
CA GLN A 183 8.10 10.71 -17.94
C GLN A 183 8.44 10.50 -16.46
N ARG A 184 8.38 9.26 -15.99
CA ARG A 184 8.59 8.87 -14.60
C ARG A 184 7.71 9.66 -13.63
N ASN A 185 6.43 9.79 -14.01
CA ASN A 185 5.44 10.55 -13.26
C ASN A 185 4.03 9.97 -13.46
N TRP A 186 3.08 10.41 -12.64
CA TRP A 186 1.67 10.12 -12.85
C TRP A 186 1.20 10.64 -14.21
N SER A 187 0.35 9.86 -14.89
CA SER A 187 -0.18 10.20 -16.21
C SER A 187 -1.62 10.67 -16.13
N GLN A 188 -1.87 11.93 -16.47
CA GLN A 188 -3.23 12.45 -16.60
C GLN A 188 -4.01 11.76 -17.73
N ALA A 189 -3.32 11.35 -18.81
CA ALA A 189 -3.96 10.62 -19.91
C ALA A 189 -4.50 9.26 -19.43
N LEU A 190 -3.68 8.48 -18.70
CA LEU A 190 -4.11 7.20 -18.13
C LEU A 190 -5.27 7.40 -17.14
N CYS A 191 -5.19 8.39 -16.26
CA CYS A 191 -6.32 8.73 -15.38
C CYS A 191 -7.59 9.03 -16.17
N SER A 192 -7.48 9.78 -17.28
CA SER A 192 -8.61 10.12 -18.14
C SER A 192 -9.21 8.90 -18.83
N PHE A 193 -8.39 7.96 -19.35
CA PHE A 193 -8.87 6.74 -20.00
C PHE A 193 -9.68 5.87 -19.04
N TYR A 194 -9.29 5.79 -17.79
CA TYR A 194 -10.03 5.09 -16.73
C TYR A 194 -11.12 5.96 -16.06
N GLY A 195 -11.19 7.25 -16.41
CA GLY A 195 -12.11 8.22 -15.79
C GLY A 195 -11.84 8.43 -14.31
N LEU A 196 -10.60 8.38 -13.87
CA LEU A 196 -10.20 8.53 -12.47
C LEU A 196 -9.71 9.96 -12.19
N ASN A 197 -9.92 10.40 -10.95
CA ASN A 197 -9.42 11.69 -10.49
C ASN A 197 -7.92 11.60 -10.19
N PRO A 198 -7.03 12.32 -10.89
CA PRO A 198 -5.59 12.28 -10.62
C PRO A 198 -5.21 12.86 -9.24
N ALA A 199 -6.07 13.65 -8.61
CA ALA A 199 -5.80 14.24 -7.30
C ALA A 199 -5.69 13.23 -6.17
N ILE A 200 -6.18 11.99 -6.36
CA ILE A 200 -6.06 10.90 -5.37
C ILE A 200 -4.68 10.24 -5.35
N LEU A 201 -3.82 10.58 -6.30
CA LEU A 201 -2.50 9.98 -6.43
C LEU A 201 -1.47 10.75 -5.58
N PRO A 202 -0.74 10.06 -4.67
CA PRO A 202 0.20 10.72 -3.78
C PRO A 202 1.50 11.14 -4.51
N PRO A 203 2.34 11.98 -3.89
CA PRO A 203 3.68 12.25 -4.40
C PRO A 203 4.50 10.98 -4.60
N LEU A 204 5.34 10.97 -5.63
CA LEU A 204 6.22 9.85 -5.96
C LEU A 204 7.57 9.98 -5.26
N GLN A 205 8.16 8.83 -4.90
CA GLN A 205 9.52 8.79 -4.37
C GLN A 205 10.28 7.52 -4.81
N ALA A 206 11.60 7.54 -4.70
CA ALA A 206 12.42 6.40 -5.03
C ALA A 206 12.49 5.40 -3.85
N ALA A 207 12.58 4.10 -4.16
CA ALA A 207 12.87 3.08 -3.16
C ALA A 207 14.18 3.36 -2.41
N GLY A 208 14.21 3.01 -1.13
CA GLY A 208 15.38 3.21 -0.27
C GLY A 208 15.60 4.65 0.17
N THR A 209 14.65 5.58 -0.11
CA THR A 209 14.69 6.93 0.44
C THR A 209 13.95 7.00 1.76
N VAL A 210 14.39 7.91 2.63
CA VAL A 210 13.69 8.16 3.89
C VAL A 210 12.34 8.80 3.61
N VAL A 211 11.24 8.10 3.94
CA VAL A 211 9.88 8.65 3.88
C VAL A 211 9.69 9.74 4.91
N GLY A 212 10.15 9.48 6.13
CA GLY A 212 10.08 10.46 7.21
C GLY A 212 10.48 9.91 8.58
N PRO A 213 10.54 10.78 9.59
CA PRO A 213 10.73 10.36 10.96
C PRO A 213 9.49 9.58 11.43
N ILE A 214 9.72 8.59 12.29
CA ILE A 214 8.63 7.86 12.95
C ILE A 214 7.89 8.80 13.90
N LEU A 215 6.56 8.73 13.91
CA LEU A 215 5.71 9.47 14.84
C LEU A 215 6.11 9.20 16.28
N GLU A 216 6.12 10.26 17.11
CA GLU A 216 6.54 10.22 18.50
C GLU A 216 5.82 9.15 19.33
N THR A 217 4.53 8.92 19.05
CA THR A 217 3.71 7.90 19.70
C THR A 217 4.29 6.51 19.50
N PHE A 218 4.62 6.13 18.27
CA PHE A 218 5.23 4.82 17.96
C PHE A 218 6.68 4.74 18.43
N ARG A 219 7.43 5.83 18.33
CA ARG A 219 8.82 5.88 18.78
C ARG A 219 8.93 5.56 20.27
N ARG A 220 8.05 6.13 21.09
CA ARG A 220 7.99 5.83 22.53
C ARG A 220 7.44 4.44 22.81
N GLU A 221 6.36 4.08 22.17
CA GLU A 221 5.67 2.81 22.38
C GLU A 221 6.56 1.59 22.05
N LEU A 222 7.33 1.68 20.96
CA LEU A 222 8.20 0.61 20.49
C LEU A 222 9.66 0.77 20.95
N HIS A 223 9.97 1.76 21.79
CA HIS A 223 11.33 2.04 22.28
C HIS A 223 12.37 2.21 21.15
N LEU A 224 11.98 2.89 20.07
CA LEU A 224 12.83 3.08 18.90
C LEU A 224 13.94 4.11 19.18
N ALA A 225 14.94 4.16 18.31
CA ALA A 225 15.95 5.20 18.28
C ALA A 225 15.31 6.59 18.15
N GLU A 226 15.94 7.61 18.75
CA GLU A 226 15.43 8.98 18.72
C GLU A 226 15.33 9.53 17.28
N ASP A 227 16.25 9.11 16.44
CA ASP A 227 16.37 9.45 15.03
C ASP A 227 15.81 8.36 14.08
N ALA A 228 15.01 7.41 14.63
CA ALA A 228 14.42 6.34 13.82
C ALA A 228 13.56 6.88 12.69
N VAL A 229 13.70 6.29 11.51
CA VAL A 229 13.02 6.68 10.29
C VAL A 229 12.26 5.52 9.66
N PHE A 230 11.32 5.84 8.78
CA PHE A 230 10.76 4.90 7.82
C PHE A 230 11.45 5.06 6.47
N VAL A 231 11.83 3.92 5.85
CA VAL A 231 12.56 3.84 4.58
C VAL A 231 11.80 2.98 3.57
#